data_ace6e90719104ac85049b12835ac123d
#
_entry.id   ace6e90719104ac85049b12835ac123d
#
_cell.length_a   1.000
_cell.length_b   1.000
_cell.length_c   1.000
_cell.angle_alpha   90.00
_cell.angle_beta   90.00
_cell.angle_gamma   90.00
#
_symmetry.space_group_name_H-M   'P 1'
#
loop_
_entity.id
_entity.type
_entity.pdbx_description
1 polymer ?
#
loop_
_entity_poly.entity_id
_entity_poly.type
_entity_poly.pdbx_seq_one_letter_code
_entity_poly.pdbx_strand_id
1 'polypeptide(L)'
;TADSAVLFPEYIARSVRQGMEEGDILPHITAAVTRFDGMDYRSITAEAGGDSKQLRHVEEGAAIPATTIQVQSNLVKLRKRGRMLVASYEAVRYQKLDLFSVTLRQIGAHIARAQLEDAVDVLKNGDGNGNAASVFTTAAQGKLTYDDLVDFWAKFDPYEMNALLVSGDVMVKLLKLTEF
;
A
#
# COMPACT_ATOMS: atom_id res chain seq x y z
N THR A 1 -23.06 -34.37 -0.75
CA THR A 1 -21.95 -35.19 -0.26
C THR A 1 -21.01 -34.31 0.57
N ALA A 2 -20.34 -34.86 1.57
CA ALA A 2 -19.48 -34.11 2.50
C ALA A 2 -18.37 -33.32 1.78
N ASP A 3 -17.86 -33.85 0.68
CA ASP A 3 -16.82 -33.21 -0.14
C ASP A 3 -17.26 -31.89 -0.78
N SER A 4 -18.51 -31.76 -1.20
CA SER A 4 -19.00 -30.52 -1.81
C SER A 4 -19.14 -29.38 -0.80
N ALA A 5 -19.38 -29.67 0.46
CA ALA A 5 -19.48 -28.67 1.53
C ALA A 5 -18.13 -28.04 1.88
N VAL A 6 -17.03 -28.75 1.67
CA VAL A 6 -15.66 -28.26 1.92
C VAL A 6 -15.08 -27.56 0.67
N LEU A 7 -15.37 -28.09 -0.52
CA LEU A 7 -14.84 -27.56 -1.78
C LEU A 7 -15.43 -26.19 -2.14
N PHE A 8 -16.67 -25.89 -1.79
CA PHE A 8 -17.30 -24.63 -2.15
C PHE A 8 -16.71 -23.41 -1.44
N PRO A 9 -16.46 -23.41 -0.12
CA PRO A 9 -15.75 -22.33 0.56
C PRO A 9 -14.32 -22.13 0.04
N GLU A 10 -13.61 -23.20 -0.25
CA GLU A 10 -12.25 -23.18 -0.83
C GLU A 10 -12.26 -22.50 -2.21
N TYR A 11 -13.22 -22.85 -3.05
CA TYR A 11 -13.40 -22.24 -4.37
C TYR A 11 -13.65 -20.74 -4.28
N ILE A 12 -14.53 -20.31 -3.36
CA ILE A 12 -14.81 -18.91 -3.10
C ILE A 12 -13.53 -18.18 -2.66
N ALA A 13 -12.83 -18.72 -1.66
CA ALA A 13 -11.62 -18.13 -1.12
C ALA A 13 -10.52 -17.99 -2.21
N ARG A 14 -10.36 -19.00 -3.06
CA ARG A 14 -9.39 -18.99 -4.17
C ARG A 14 -9.76 -17.93 -5.21
N SER A 15 -11.02 -17.85 -5.62
CA SER A 15 -11.48 -16.88 -6.63
C SER A 15 -11.35 -15.43 -6.14
N VAL A 16 -11.65 -15.17 -4.87
CA VAL A 16 -11.47 -13.85 -4.25
C VAL A 16 -9.98 -13.51 -4.16
N ARG A 17 -9.15 -14.46 -3.72
CA ARG A 17 -7.68 -14.27 -3.64
C ARG A 17 -7.08 -13.96 -5.00
N GLN A 18 -7.47 -14.68 -6.04
CA GLN A 18 -7.03 -14.40 -7.40
C GLN A 18 -7.38 -12.97 -7.83
N GLY A 19 -8.61 -12.51 -7.56
CA GLY A 19 -9.00 -11.13 -7.85
C GLY A 19 -8.23 -10.08 -7.04
N MET A 20 -7.84 -10.40 -5.81
CA MET A 20 -6.95 -9.54 -5.01
C MET A 20 -5.56 -9.45 -5.63
N GLU A 21 -4.96 -10.59 -6.00
CA GLU A 21 -3.62 -10.65 -6.58
C GLU A 21 -3.53 -9.92 -7.94
N GLU A 22 -4.57 -10.02 -8.77
CA GLU A 22 -4.65 -9.31 -10.06
C GLU A 22 -4.70 -7.78 -9.91
N GLY A 23 -5.21 -7.27 -8.79
CA GLY A 23 -5.38 -5.84 -8.52
C GLY A 23 -4.40 -5.27 -7.49
N ASP A 24 -3.47 -6.07 -6.97
CA ASP A 24 -2.60 -5.67 -5.87
C ASP A 24 -1.39 -4.87 -6.36
N ILE A 25 -1.37 -3.60 -6.03
CA ILE A 25 -0.26 -2.67 -6.31
C ILE A 25 0.68 -2.55 -5.09
N LEU A 26 0.22 -2.94 -3.89
CA LEU A 26 0.98 -2.76 -2.66
C LEU A 26 2.39 -3.36 -2.68
N PRO A 27 2.64 -4.56 -3.24
CA PRO A 27 3.98 -5.13 -3.32
C PRO A 27 4.99 -4.26 -4.07
N HIS A 28 4.51 -3.40 -4.97
CA HIS A 28 5.38 -2.52 -5.76
C HIS A 28 5.77 -1.23 -5.04
N ILE A 29 5.06 -0.87 -3.97
CA ILE A 29 5.28 0.37 -3.19
C ILE A 29 5.70 0.11 -1.75
N THR A 30 5.70 -1.14 -1.29
CA THR A 30 6.11 -1.52 0.06
C THR A 30 7.50 -2.13 0.06
N ALA A 31 8.37 -1.65 0.96
CA ALA A 31 9.72 -2.20 1.11
C ALA A 31 9.74 -3.54 1.86
N ALA A 32 8.80 -3.75 2.78
CA ALA A 32 8.70 -4.96 3.58
C ALA A 32 7.27 -5.22 4.04
N VAL A 33 6.95 -6.49 4.28
CA VAL A 33 5.66 -6.93 4.82
C VAL A 33 5.91 -7.73 6.09
N THR A 34 5.36 -7.26 7.21
CA THR A 34 5.44 -7.95 8.49
C THR A 34 4.09 -8.55 8.84
N ARG A 35 4.05 -9.83 9.17
CA ARG A 35 2.87 -10.50 9.69
C ARG A 35 2.92 -10.52 11.20
N PHE A 36 1.82 -10.21 11.84
CA PHE A 36 1.67 -10.28 13.30
C PHE A 36 0.27 -10.80 13.65
N ASP A 37 0.19 -11.43 14.83
CA ASP A 37 -1.06 -11.90 15.38
C ASP A 37 -1.53 -10.91 16.43
N GLY A 38 -2.70 -10.28 16.19
CA GLY A 38 -3.26 -9.30 17.11
C GLY A 38 -4.06 -8.19 16.40
N MET A 39 -4.67 -7.34 17.19
CA MET A 39 -5.43 -6.18 16.69
C MET A 39 -4.64 -4.88 16.73
N ASP A 40 -3.54 -4.86 17.45
CA ASP A 40 -2.71 -3.70 17.73
C ASP A 40 -1.27 -3.94 17.25
N TYR A 41 -0.71 -2.95 16.60
CA TYR A 41 0.68 -2.97 16.11
C TYR A 41 1.43 -1.73 16.57
N ARG A 42 2.68 -1.93 16.97
CA ARG A 42 3.61 -0.83 17.21
C ARG A 42 4.66 -0.82 16.13
N SER A 43 4.74 0.26 15.38
CA SER A 43 5.78 0.43 14.37
C SER A 43 7.14 0.60 15.02
N ILE A 44 8.15 0.05 14.37
CA ILE A 44 9.55 0.21 14.76
C ILE A 44 10.15 1.22 13.80
N THR A 45 10.72 2.28 14.32
CA THR A 45 11.42 3.29 13.53
C THR A 45 12.88 3.38 13.93
N ALA A 46 13.75 3.47 12.92
CA ALA A 46 15.10 3.97 13.12
C ALA A 46 15.06 5.49 12.97
N GLU A 47 15.92 6.21 13.70
CA GLU A 47 16.04 7.66 13.53
C GLU A 47 16.21 8.01 12.05
N ALA A 48 15.37 8.96 11.58
CA ALA A 48 15.29 9.32 10.17
C ALA A 48 16.49 10.12 9.65
N GLY A 49 17.37 10.59 10.55
CA GLY A 49 18.53 11.40 10.17
C GLY A 49 19.51 10.62 9.30
N GLY A 50 19.84 11.16 8.12
CA GLY A 50 20.84 10.57 7.22
C GLY A 50 22.19 10.35 7.91
N ASP A 51 22.49 11.17 8.90
CA ASP A 51 23.73 11.14 9.68
C ASP A 51 23.81 9.90 10.62
N SER A 52 22.69 9.37 11.07
CA SER A 52 22.63 8.19 11.95
C SER A 52 22.88 6.86 11.23
N LYS A 53 22.80 6.85 9.89
CA LYS A 53 22.96 5.65 9.04
C LYS A 53 24.26 5.65 8.26
N GLN A 54 25.01 6.76 8.22
CA GLN A 54 26.26 6.87 7.50
C GLN A 54 27.40 6.18 8.28
N LEU A 55 28.20 5.41 7.54
CA LEU A 55 29.45 4.89 8.08
C LEU A 55 30.44 6.04 8.20
N ARG A 56 30.94 6.26 9.41
CA ARG A 56 31.97 7.27 9.67
C ARG A 56 33.32 6.61 9.85
N HIS A 57 34.38 7.32 9.50
CA HIS A 57 35.74 6.91 9.87
C HIS A 57 35.87 7.00 11.39
N VAL A 58 36.32 5.93 12.02
CA VAL A 58 36.52 5.84 13.48
C VAL A 58 37.99 5.59 13.70
N GLU A 59 38.63 6.47 14.49
CA GLU A 59 40.03 6.32 14.91
C GLU A 59 40.19 5.19 15.93
N GLU A 60 41.39 4.63 15.97
CA GLU A 60 41.72 3.56 16.91
C GLU A 60 41.48 3.98 18.36
N GLY A 61 40.63 3.25 19.09
CA GLY A 61 40.23 3.57 20.46
C GLY A 61 39.08 4.58 20.61
N ALA A 62 38.53 5.11 19.51
CA ALA A 62 37.35 5.98 19.54
C ALA A 62 36.05 5.19 19.66
N ALA A 63 35.03 5.81 20.24
CA ALA A 63 33.71 5.20 20.35
C ALA A 63 33.05 5.03 18.97
N ILE A 64 32.54 3.83 18.66
CA ILE A 64 31.83 3.54 17.42
C ILE A 64 30.45 4.22 17.51
N PRO A 65 30.04 5.02 16.49
CA PRO A 65 28.72 5.63 16.48
C PRO A 65 27.62 4.55 16.40
N ALA A 66 26.58 4.74 17.20
CA ALA A 66 25.48 3.79 17.31
C ALA A 66 24.24 4.32 16.57
N THR A 67 23.54 3.44 15.87
CA THR A 67 22.21 3.71 15.33
C THR A 67 21.16 3.18 16.30
N THR A 68 20.28 4.05 16.78
CA THR A 68 19.22 3.67 17.71
C THR A 68 17.94 3.30 16.96
N ILE A 69 17.40 2.14 17.28
CA ILE A 69 16.09 1.68 16.80
C ILE A 69 15.11 1.84 17.97
N GLN A 70 14.04 2.57 17.75
CA GLN A 70 13.01 2.82 18.76
C GLN A 70 11.67 2.24 18.35
N VAL A 71 10.91 1.77 19.34
CA VAL A 71 9.51 1.38 19.15
C VAL A 71 8.65 2.62 19.34
N GLN A 72 7.76 2.89 18.40
CA GLN A 72 6.85 4.03 18.48
C GLN A 72 5.92 3.91 19.70
N SER A 73 5.65 5.06 20.33
CA SER A 73 4.85 5.11 21.55
C SER A 73 3.37 4.89 21.32
N ASN A 74 2.85 5.30 20.14
CA ASN A 74 1.45 5.17 19.82
C ASN A 74 1.14 3.81 19.20
N LEU A 75 0.01 3.26 19.62
CA LEU A 75 -0.51 1.98 19.14
C LEU A 75 -1.34 2.19 17.88
N VAL A 76 -0.95 1.53 16.79
CA VAL A 76 -1.75 1.54 15.56
C VAL A 76 -2.83 0.47 15.66
N LYS A 77 -4.11 0.89 15.66
CA LYS A 77 -5.25 -0.02 15.69
C LYS A 77 -5.67 -0.40 14.29
N LEU A 78 -5.73 -1.70 14.02
CA LEU A 78 -6.23 -2.22 12.76
C LEU A 78 -7.77 -2.14 12.72
N ARG A 79 -8.28 -1.60 11.63
CA ARG A 79 -9.72 -1.55 11.38
C ARG A 79 -10.18 -2.87 10.74
N LYS A 80 -11.16 -3.52 11.33
CA LYS A 80 -11.78 -4.72 10.76
C LYS A 80 -12.77 -4.30 9.68
N ARG A 81 -12.63 -4.85 8.50
CA ARG A 81 -13.58 -4.71 7.39
C ARG A 81 -14.12 -6.08 7.00
N GLY A 82 -15.35 -6.12 6.54
CA GLY A 82 -15.97 -7.35 6.10
C GLY A 82 -17.20 -7.07 5.25
N ARG A 83 -17.54 -8.02 4.41
CA ARG A 83 -18.76 -8.02 3.63
C ARG A 83 -19.36 -9.42 3.60
N MET A 84 -20.66 -9.51 3.76
CA MET A 84 -21.39 -10.77 3.67
C MET A 84 -21.82 -10.98 2.22
N LEU A 85 -21.49 -12.15 1.65
CA LEU A 85 -22.01 -12.59 0.38
C LEU A 85 -23.30 -13.37 0.62
N VAL A 86 -24.40 -12.89 0.05
CA VAL A 86 -25.70 -13.56 0.08
C VAL A 86 -26.09 -13.95 -1.34
N ALA A 87 -26.34 -15.23 -1.58
CA ALA A 87 -26.82 -15.72 -2.85
C ALA A 87 -28.11 -16.54 -2.62
N SER A 88 -29.11 -16.38 -3.50
CA SER A 88 -30.30 -17.22 -3.47
C SER A 88 -29.96 -18.66 -3.92
N TYR A 89 -30.71 -19.63 -3.44
CA TYR A 89 -30.57 -21.04 -3.86
C TYR A 89 -30.66 -21.18 -5.39
N GLU A 90 -31.55 -20.42 -6.03
CA GLU A 90 -31.74 -20.42 -7.47
C GLU A 90 -30.51 -19.85 -8.20
N ALA A 91 -29.91 -18.77 -7.70
CA ALA A 91 -28.70 -18.19 -8.26
C ALA A 91 -27.52 -19.18 -8.21
N VAL A 92 -27.39 -19.94 -7.12
CA VAL A 92 -26.33 -20.94 -6.99
C VAL A 92 -26.60 -22.16 -7.88
N ARG A 93 -27.87 -22.57 -8.03
CA ARG A 93 -28.24 -23.78 -8.76
C ARG A 93 -28.28 -23.62 -10.27
N TYR A 94 -28.70 -22.46 -10.76
CA TYR A 94 -28.95 -22.23 -12.20
C TYR A 94 -27.93 -21.32 -12.87
N GLN A 95 -27.12 -20.61 -12.13
CA GLN A 95 -26.07 -19.79 -12.74
C GLN A 95 -24.84 -20.63 -13.08
N LYS A 96 -24.29 -20.37 -14.25
CA LYS A 96 -23.02 -20.94 -14.67
C LYS A 96 -21.93 -20.47 -13.70
N LEU A 97 -21.11 -21.40 -13.23
CA LEU A 97 -19.98 -21.15 -12.32
C LEU A 97 -19.07 -20.01 -12.80
N ASP A 98 -18.97 -19.78 -14.10
CA ASP A 98 -18.14 -18.74 -14.70
C ASP A 98 -18.55 -17.33 -14.26
N LEU A 99 -19.86 -17.01 -14.26
CA LEU A 99 -20.34 -15.69 -13.85
C LEU A 99 -20.15 -15.47 -12.36
N PHE A 100 -20.31 -16.52 -11.56
CA PHE A 100 -20.06 -16.45 -10.12
C PHE A 100 -18.58 -16.22 -9.82
N SER A 101 -17.66 -16.88 -10.53
CA SER A 101 -16.22 -16.66 -10.41
C SER A 101 -15.79 -15.24 -10.77
N VAL A 102 -16.37 -14.66 -11.82
CA VAL A 102 -16.13 -13.26 -12.21
C VAL A 102 -16.55 -12.31 -11.10
N THR A 103 -17.73 -12.51 -10.51
CA THR A 103 -18.20 -11.69 -9.39
C THR A 103 -17.28 -11.79 -8.17
N LEU A 104 -16.81 -12.99 -7.84
CA LEU A 104 -15.87 -13.20 -6.74
C LEU A 104 -14.52 -12.51 -6.99
N ARG A 105 -13.99 -12.58 -8.22
CA ARG A 105 -12.77 -11.84 -8.61
C ARG A 105 -12.95 -10.33 -8.51
N GLN A 106 -14.09 -9.80 -8.95
CA GLN A 106 -14.41 -8.38 -8.77
C GLN A 106 -14.44 -7.96 -7.30
N ILE A 107 -14.99 -8.79 -6.41
CA ILE A 107 -14.95 -8.56 -4.96
C ILE A 107 -13.49 -8.54 -4.48
N GLY A 108 -12.65 -9.47 -4.94
CA GLY A 108 -11.23 -9.51 -4.63
C GLY A 108 -10.50 -8.22 -5.05
N ALA A 109 -10.72 -7.78 -6.29
CA ALA A 109 -10.15 -6.54 -6.81
C ALA A 109 -10.60 -5.29 -6.00
N HIS A 110 -11.85 -5.27 -5.53
CA HIS A 110 -12.33 -4.22 -4.65
C HIS A 110 -11.64 -4.23 -3.28
N ILE A 111 -11.34 -5.41 -2.73
CA ILE A 111 -10.59 -5.53 -1.47
C ILE A 111 -9.18 -4.97 -1.65
N ALA A 112 -8.47 -5.37 -2.72
CA ALA A 112 -7.13 -4.85 -3.02
C ALA A 112 -7.11 -3.32 -3.17
N ARG A 113 -8.11 -2.76 -3.86
CA ARG A 113 -8.25 -1.31 -3.98
C ARG A 113 -8.47 -0.62 -2.64
N ALA A 114 -9.33 -1.18 -1.77
CA ALA A 114 -9.58 -0.62 -0.45
C ALA A 114 -8.33 -0.67 0.44
N GLN A 115 -7.51 -1.72 0.31
CA GLN A 115 -6.21 -1.81 1.00
C GLN A 115 -5.22 -0.76 0.49
N LEU A 116 -5.19 -0.52 -0.83
CA LEU A 116 -4.37 0.53 -1.42
C LEU A 116 -4.81 1.93 -0.94
N GLU A 117 -6.12 2.20 -0.89
CA GLU A 117 -6.67 3.45 -0.38
C GLU A 117 -6.29 3.68 1.09
N ASP A 118 -6.35 2.64 1.93
CA ASP A 118 -5.90 2.71 3.32
C ASP A 118 -4.39 2.98 3.42
N ALA A 119 -3.59 2.33 2.60
CA ALA A 119 -2.14 2.55 2.58
C ALA A 119 -1.79 3.98 2.16
N VAL A 120 -2.44 4.51 1.13
CA VAL A 120 -2.27 5.89 0.68
C VAL A 120 -2.74 6.89 1.75
N ASP A 121 -3.84 6.59 2.45
CA ASP A 121 -4.33 7.42 3.56
C ASP A 121 -3.30 7.49 4.70
N VAL A 122 -2.70 6.36 5.07
CA VAL A 122 -1.63 6.31 6.08
C VAL A 122 -0.39 7.07 5.62
N LEU A 123 0.03 6.95 4.37
CA LEU A 123 1.16 7.72 3.83
C LEU A 123 0.89 9.23 3.89
N LYS A 124 -0.32 9.66 3.56
CA LYS A 124 -0.70 11.06 3.50
C LYS A 124 -0.93 11.68 4.89
N ASN A 125 -1.63 10.96 5.77
CA ASN A 125 -2.11 11.49 7.05
C ASN A 125 -1.33 10.92 8.26
N GLY A 126 -0.48 9.92 8.02
CA GLY A 126 0.25 9.22 9.07
C GLY A 126 -0.61 8.19 9.82
N ASP A 127 0.03 7.45 10.70
CA ASP A 127 -0.59 6.45 11.59
C ASP A 127 -0.79 6.96 13.03
N GLY A 128 -0.64 8.26 13.26
CA GLY A 128 -0.68 8.88 14.58
C GLY A 128 0.67 9.01 15.27
N ASN A 129 1.78 8.62 14.63
CA ASN A 129 3.14 8.71 15.15
C ASN A 129 3.98 9.85 14.51
N GLY A 130 3.34 10.78 13.81
CA GLY A 130 4.04 11.90 13.18
C GLY A 130 4.84 11.53 11.94
N ASN A 131 4.51 10.41 11.31
CA ASN A 131 5.21 9.83 10.15
C ASN A 131 4.49 10.05 8.81
N ALA A 132 3.63 11.07 8.72
CA ALA A 132 3.03 11.47 7.46
C ALA A 132 4.11 11.85 6.44
N ALA A 133 3.90 11.47 5.17
CA ALA A 133 4.82 11.82 4.10
C ALA A 133 4.89 13.34 3.89
N SER A 134 6.06 13.83 3.50
CA SER A 134 6.25 15.24 3.17
C SER A 134 5.42 15.63 1.95
N VAL A 135 4.80 16.80 1.99
CA VAL A 135 3.98 17.32 0.89
C VAL A 135 4.85 18.15 -0.04
N PHE A 136 4.85 17.80 -1.32
CA PHE A 136 5.39 18.65 -2.38
C PHE A 136 4.25 19.52 -2.95
N THR A 137 4.51 20.82 -3.11
CA THR A 137 3.54 21.76 -3.67
C THR A 137 4.02 22.20 -5.05
N THR A 138 3.15 22.10 -6.06
CA THR A 138 3.43 22.59 -7.41
C THR A 138 3.56 24.11 -7.45
N ALA A 139 4.36 24.65 -8.37
CA ALA A 139 4.61 26.08 -8.51
C ALA A 139 3.31 26.89 -8.73
N ALA A 140 2.35 26.33 -9.47
CA ALA A 140 1.03 26.92 -9.68
C ALA A 140 -0.07 25.98 -9.18
N GLN A 141 -0.92 26.48 -8.27
CA GLN A 141 -1.99 25.67 -7.71
C GLN A 141 -2.92 25.11 -8.79
N GLY A 142 -3.13 23.79 -8.77
CA GLY A 142 -4.02 23.08 -9.70
C GLY A 142 -3.43 22.84 -11.09
N LYS A 143 -2.24 23.34 -11.40
CA LYS A 143 -1.49 23.03 -12.61
C LYS A 143 -0.34 22.08 -12.28
N LEU A 144 -0.12 21.11 -13.14
CA LEU A 144 1.04 20.24 -13.12
C LEU A 144 1.86 20.54 -14.37
N THR A 145 3.12 20.89 -14.20
CA THR A 145 4.08 21.15 -15.27
C THR A 145 5.17 20.08 -15.29
N TYR A 146 5.91 19.99 -16.36
CA TYR A 146 7.05 19.08 -16.44
C TYR A 146 8.13 19.46 -15.42
N ASP A 147 8.37 20.76 -15.23
CA ASP A 147 9.32 21.26 -14.23
C ASP A 147 8.94 20.83 -12.81
N ASP A 148 7.64 20.85 -12.47
CA ASP A 148 7.17 20.33 -11.18
C ASP A 148 7.52 18.85 -10.98
N LEU A 149 7.47 18.04 -12.05
CA LEU A 149 7.85 16.62 -11.99
C LEU A 149 9.37 16.44 -11.80
N VAL A 150 10.17 17.25 -12.46
CA VAL A 150 11.63 17.24 -12.31
C VAL A 150 12.02 17.67 -10.89
N ASP A 151 11.42 18.74 -10.37
CA ASP A 151 11.64 19.22 -9.01
C ASP A 151 11.18 18.18 -7.97
N PHE A 152 10.06 17.51 -8.21
CA PHE A 152 9.59 16.42 -7.37
C PHE A 152 10.55 15.24 -7.37
N TRP A 153 11.04 14.83 -8.56
CA TRP A 153 12.04 13.78 -8.71
C TRP A 153 13.34 14.11 -7.96
N ALA A 154 13.82 15.36 -8.06
CA ALA A 154 15.03 15.81 -7.39
C ALA A 154 14.94 15.72 -5.83
N LYS A 155 13.73 15.72 -5.28
CA LYS A 155 13.52 15.56 -3.81
C LYS A 155 13.83 14.16 -3.29
N PHE A 156 13.99 13.17 -4.16
CA PHE A 156 14.31 11.81 -3.77
C PHE A 156 15.80 11.58 -3.50
N ASP A 157 16.67 12.50 -3.88
CA ASP A 157 18.11 12.35 -3.59
C ASP A 157 18.38 12.14 -2.08
N PRO A 158 19.17 11.14 -1.67
CA PRO A 158 20.00 10.20 -2.43
C PRO A 158 19.29 8.91 -2.91
N TYR A 159 17.99 8.86 -2.83
CA TYR A 159 17.18 7.70 -3.28
C TYR A 159 16.75 7.88 -4.73
N GLU A 160 16.34 6.79 -5.37
CA GLU A 160 15.79 6.80 -6.72
C GLU A 160 14.28 6.65 -6.70
N MET A 161 13.58 7.42 -7.52
CA MET A 161 12.15 7.25 -7.73
C MET A 161 11.93 6.10 -8.74
N ASN A 162 11.39 5.00 -8.27
CA ASN A 162 11.14 3.79 -9.07
C ASN A 162 9.67 3.61 -9.48
N ALA A 163 8.74 4.30 -8.82
CA ALA A 163 7.32 4.23 -9.11
C ALA A 163 6.64 5.56 -8.82
N LEU A 164 5.62 5.86 -9.60
CA LEU A 164 4.75 7.02 -9.42
C LEU A 164 3.30 6.55 -9.34
N LEU A 165 2.67 6.72 -8.18
CA LEU A 165 1.27 6.40 -7.98
C LEU A 165 0.43 7.65 -8.16
N VAL A 166 -0.47 7.64 -9.13
CA VAL A 166 -1.29 8.79 -9.49
C VAL A 166 -2.77 8.41 -9.61
N SER A 167 -3.66 9.36 -9.36
CA SER A 167 -5.07 9.21 -9.71
C SER A 167 -5.28 9.31 -11.23
N GLY A 168 -6.39 8.77 -11.73
CA GLY A 168 -6.74 8.85 -13.15
C GLY A 168 -6.75 10.28 -13.69
N ASP A 169 -7.25 11.24 -12.90
CA ASP A 169 -7.27 12.66 -13.30
C ASP A 169 -5.87 13.26 -13.44
N VAL A 170 -4.95 12.88 -12.56
CA VAL A 170 -3.56 13.31 -12.63
C VAL A 170 -2.85 12.63 -13.81
N MET A 171 -3.15 11.35 -14.07
CA MET A 171 -2.63 10.65 -15.24
C MET A 171 -3.03 11.35 -16.56
N VAL A 172 -4.30 11.77 -16.69
CA VAL A 172 -4.74 12.53 -17.86
C VAL A 172 -3.97 13.85 -18.01
N LYS A 173 -3.69 14.54 -16.90
CA LYS A 173 -2.88 15.77 -16.93
C LYS A 173 -1.45 15.50 -17.36
N LEU A 174 -0.83 14.43 -16.84
CA LEU A 174 0.52 14.00 -17.23
C LEU A 174 0.62 13.71 -18.72
N LEU A 175 -0.30 12.89 -19.25
CA LEU A 175 -0.30 12.52 -20.68
C LEU A 175 -0.62 13.69 -21.62
N LYS A 176 -1.08 14.82 -21.11
CA LYS A 176 -1.32 16.06 -21.88
C LYS A 176 -0.17 17.05 -21.81
N LEU A 177 0.90 16.76 -21.07
CA LEU A 177 2.09 17.57 -21.09
C LEU A 177 2.74 17.46 -22.48
N THR A 178 3.26 18.57 -22.97
CA THR A 178 3.87 18.66 -24.32
C THR A 178 5.20 17.94 -24.43
N GLU A 179 5.79 17.62 -23.31
CA GLU A 179 7.06 16.93 -23.17
C GLU A 179 6.93 15.38 -23.18
N PHE A 180 5.68 14.86 -23.12
CA PHE A 180 5.39 13.42 -23.19
C PHE A 180 5.09 12.97 -24.64
#